data_ee41da8f10ec17867171a7e046982c1a
#
_entry.id   ee41da8f10ec17867171a7e046982c1a
#
_cell.length_a   1.000
_cell.length_b   1.000
_cell.length_c   1.000
_cell.angle_alpha   90.00
_cell.angle_beta   90.00
_cell.angle_gamma   90.00
#
_symmetry.space_group_name_H-M   'P 1'
#
loop_
_entity.id
_entity.type
_entity.pdbx_description
1 polymer ?
#
loop_
_entity_poly.entity_id
_entity_poly.type
_entity_poly.pdbx_seq_one_letter_code
_entity_poly.pdbx_strand_id
1 'polypeptide(L)'
;MQKILHSDAVHNALIKRGVTQKDLASEVGVSAQAVTNWLKGKDFPRPPALLKLAATLQLSFEELVSTTDTNQPIVAFRKKGAAITTNAHINKAKEIGVLLKPLVPYLGRQQTLRTLITRPSTEYDKLQSAALETRRRLGIGEQAVLGYESLIGEFRNSGAVLMPVMWGAKQRHENAVHIRLPKEDVTFILLNLDTRLEDFKFWMAHELAHIYTPDLAGTEEGEDYAD
;
A
#
# COMPACT_ATOMS: atom_id res chain seq x y z
N MET A 1 -12.45 5.07 -12.80
CA MET A 1 -12.94 3.85 -12.11
C MET A 1 -12.38 2.65 -12.85
N GLN A 2 -11.50 1.91 -12.21
CA GLN A 2 -10.98 0.65 -12.76
C GLN A 2 -11.87 -0.49 -12.25
N LYS A 3 -12.34 -1.33 -13.16
CA LYS A 3 -13.11 -2.54 -12.80
C LYS A 3 -12.14 -3.64 -12.41
N ILE A 4 -12.37 -4.28 -11.27
CA ILE A 4 -11.63 -5.46 -10.83
C ILE A 4 -12.62 -6.56 -10.45
N LEU A 5 -12.17 -7.83 -10.50
CA LEU A 5 -12.96 -8.91 -9.93
C LEU A 5 -12.93 -8.86 -8.40
N HIS A 6 -14.07 -9.15 -7.79
CA HIS A 6 -14.20 -9.29 -6.35
C HIS A 6 -13.61 -10.64 -5.92
N SER A 7 -12.31 -10.67 -5.61
CA SER A 7 -11.56 -11.91 -5.34
C SER A 7 -12.17 -12.76 -4.25
N ASP A 8 -12.66 -12.15 -3.17
CA ASP A 8 -13.28 -12.87 -2.06
C ASP A 8 -14.60 -13.53 -2.47
N ALA A 9 -15.43 -12.86 -3.28
CA ALA A 9 -16.67 -13.42 -3.79
C ALA A 9 -16.40 -14.64 -4.68
N VAL A 10 -15.40 -14.52 -5.58
CA VAL A 10 -14.96 -15.63 -6.43
C VAL A 10 -14.42 -16.79 -5.60
N HIS A 11 -13.56 -16.49 -4.60
CA HIS A 11 -12.98 -17.52 -3.73
C HIS A 11 -14.05 -18.26 -2.93
N ASN A 12 -14.99 -17.56 -2.34
CA ASN A 12 -16.12 -18.14 -1.60
C ASN A 12 -17.01 -19.01 -2.50
N ALA A 13 -17.25 -18.56 -3.74
CA ALA A 13 -18.04 -19.34 -4.70
C ALA A 13 -17.31 -20.62 -5.13
N LEU A 14 -15.99 -20.58 -5.30
CA LEU A 14 -15.17 -21.77 -5.58
C LEU A 14 -15.22 -22.78 -4.44
N ILE A 15 -15.07 -22.32 -3.19
CA ILE A 15 -15.16 -23.18 -2.00
C ILE A 15 -16.55 -23.82 -1.92
N LYS A 16 -17.62 -23.02 -2.08
CA LYS A 16 -19.01 -23.50 -2.04
C LYS A 16 -19.29 -24.57 -3.09
N ARG A 17 -18.65 -24.47 -4.25
CA ARG A 17 -18.79 -25.45 -5.35
C ARG A 17 -17.80 -26.62 -5.26
N GLY A 18 -16.79 -26.56 -4.41
CA GLY A 18 -15.74 -27.57 -4.30
C GLY A 18 -14.86 -27.68 -5.56
N VAL A 19 -14.69 -26.58 -6.31
CA VAL A 19 -13.89 -26.53 -7.55
C VAL A 19 -12.64 -25.65 -7.37
N THR A 20 -11.59 -25.96 -8.13
CA THR A 20 -10.33 -25.21 -8.09
C THR A 20 -10.34 -24.05 -9.08
N GLN A 21 -9.41 -23.12 -8.94
CA GLN A 21 -9.19 -22.06 -9.96
C GLN A 21 -8.84 -22.62 -11.34
N LYS A 22 -8.19 -23.79 -11.39
CA LYS A 22 -7.85 -24.48 -12.64
C LYS A 22 -9.11 -25.04 -13.32
N ASP A 23 -10.02 -25.61 -12.55
CA ASP A 23 -11.30 -26.09 -13.07
C ASP A 23 -12.14 -24.95 -13.59
N LEU A 24 -12.21 -23.84 -12.84
CA LEU A 24 -12.89 -22.62 -13.28
C LEU A 24 -12.30 -22.08 -14.60
N ALA A 25 -10.96 -22.05 -14.73
CA ALA A 25 -10.31 -21.61 -15.96
C ALA A 25 -10.71 -22.49 -17.17
N SER A 26 -10.78 -23.79 -16.97
CA SER A 26 -11.22 -24.76 -17.99
C SER A 26 -12.70 -24.52 -18.37
N GLU A 27 -13.59 -24.37 -17.38
CA GLU A 27 -15.02 -24.11 -17.63
C GLU A 27 -15.28 -22.79 -18.37
N VAL A 28 -14.52 -21.75 -18.04
CA VAL A 28 -14.60 -20.43 -18.69
C VAL A 28 -13.94 -20.43 -20.08
N GLY A 29 -13.00 -21.38 -20.32
CA GLY A 29 -12.25 -21.49 -21.56
C GLY A 29 -11.06 -20.52 -21.64
N VAL A 30 -10.35 -20.35 -20.52
CA VAL A 30 -9.17 -19.47 -20.41
C VAL A 30 -8.04 -20.20 -19.69
N SER A 31 -6.83 -19.62 -19.69
CA SER A 31 -5.71 -20.18 -18.94
C SER A 31 -5.87 -19.95 -17.42
N ALA A 32 -5.34 -20.87 -16.61
CA ALA A 32 -5.30 -20.68 -15.14
C ALA A 32 -4.54 -19.40 -14.75
N GLN A 33 -3.52 -19.02 -15.52
CA GLN A 33 -2.77 -17.78 -15.33
C GLN A 33 -3.65 -16.54 -15.56
N ALA A 34 -4.57 -16.58 -16.54
CA ALA A 34 -5.51 -15.47 -16.76
C ALA A 34 -6.43 -15.28 -15.54
N VAL A 35 -6.99 -16.37 -14.99
CA VAL A 35 -7.80 -16.30 -13.77
C VAL A 35 -7.00 -15.75 -12.61
N THR A 36 -5.77 -16.20 -12.42
CA THR A 36 -4.87 -15.68 -11.37
C THR A 36 -4.60 -14.18 -11.55
N ASN A 37 -4.35 -13.71 -12.76
CA ASN A 37 -4.12 -12.30 -13.05
C ASN A 37 -5.36 -11.46 -12.77
N TRP A 38 -6.55 -11.95 -13.10
CA TRP A 38 -7.80 -11.27 -12.81
C TRP A 38 -8.06 -11.13 -11.31
N LEU A 39 -7.82 -12.22 -10.54
CA LEU A 39 -7.98 -12.21 -9.08
C LEU A 39 -6.95 -11.30 -8.37
N LYS A 40 -5.78 -11.14 -8.96
CA LYS A 40 -4.75 -10.21 -8.47
C LYS A 40 -4.94 -8.77 -8.96
N GLY A 41 -5.99 -8.49 -9.73
CA GLY A 41 -6.24 -7.15 -10.29
C GLY A 41 -5.22 -6.69 -11.34
N LYS A 42 -4.35 -7.60 -11.84
CA LYS A 42 -3.35 -7.29 -12.89
C LYS A 42 -3.99 -7.14 -14.26
N ASP A 43 -5.15 -7.74 -14.46
CA ASP A 43 -5.91 -7.72 -15.71
C ASP A 43 -7.40 -7.86 -15.39
N PHE A 44 -8.27 -7.60 -16.37
CA PHE A 44 -9.71 -7.73 -16.24
C PHE A 44 -10.26 -8.63 -17.36
N PRO A 45 -11.21 -9.54 -17.05
CA PRO A 45 -11.77 -10.44 -18.05
C PRO A 45 -12.50 -9.67 -19.15
N ARG A 46 -12.34 -10.11 -20.41
CA ARG A 46 -13.14 -9.58 -21.52
C ARG A 46 -14.60 -9.95 -21.35
N PRO A 47 -15.55 -9.18 -21.93
CA PRO A 47 -16.97 -9.38 -21.71
C PRO A 47 -17.47 -10.84 -21.86
N PRO A 48 -17.07 -11.62 -22.89
CA PRO A 48 -17.49 -13.01 -22.97
C PRO A 48 -17.02 -13.90 -21.83
N ALA A 49 -15.77 -13.69 -21.36
CA ALA A 49 -15.23 -14.42 -20.21
C ALA A 49 -15.89 -14.01 -18.91
N LEU A 50 -16.21 -12.72 -18.76
CA LEU A 50 -16.91 -12.19 -17.58
C LEU A 50 -18.31 -12.78 -17.45
N LEU A 51 -19.05 -12.87 -18.57
CA LEU A 51 -20.37 -13.51 -18.62
C LEU A 51 -20.30 -14.99 -18.21
N LYS A 52 -19.32 -15.71 -18.75
CA LYS A 52 -19.11 -17.10 -18.39
C LYS A 52 -18.75 -17.27 -16.92
N LEU A 53 -17.87 -16.40 -16.38
CA LEU A 53 -17.54 -16.39 -14.95
C LEU A 53 -18.78 -16.21 -14.07
N ALA A 54 -19.63 -15.22 -14.38
CA ALA A 54 -20.86 -14.96 -13.66
C ALA A 54 -21.79 -16.19 -13.68
N ALA A 55 -22.01 -16.77 -14.85
CA ALA A 55 -22.84 -17.96 -15.02
C ALA A 55 -22.26 -19.18 -14.31
N THR A 56 -20.96 -19.44 -14.47
CA THR A 56 -20.26 -20.56 -13.83
C THR A 56 -20.29 -20.47 -12.31
N LEU A 57 -20.01 -19.29 -11.76
CA LEU A 57 -19.95 -19.07 -10.31
C LEU A 57 -21.32 -18.81 -9.70
N GLN A 58 -22.37 -18.64 -10.50
CA GLN A 58 -23.72 -18.23 -10.07
C GLN A 58 -23.72 -16.94 -9.24
N LEU A 59 -22.87 -15.98 -9.66
CA LEU A 59 -22.77 -14.66 -9.06
C LEU A 59 -23.40 -13.63 -9.99
N SER A 60 -24.07 -12.65 -9.42
CA SER A 60 -24.47 -11.45 -10.16
C SER A 60 -23.23 -10.62 -10.56
N PHE A 61 -23.39 -9.73 -11.52
CA PHE A 61 -22.29 -8.82 -11.90
C PHE A 61 -21.87 -7.91 -10.75
N GLU A 62 -22.80 -7.50 -9.91
CA GLU A 62 -22.57 -6.67 -8.74
C GLU A 62 -21.75 -7.41 -7.66
N GLU A 63 -21.95 -8.73 -7.53
CA GLU A 63 -21.15 -9.58 -6.66
C GLU A 63 -19.78 -9.92 -7.26
N LEU A 64 -19.71 -10.06 -8.59
CA LEU A 64 -18.50 -10.48 -9.29
C LEU A 64 -17.54 -9.34 -9.57
N VAL A 65 -18.04 -8.12 -9.82
CA VAL A 65 -17.24 -6.96 -10.24
C VAL A 65 -17.33 -5.88 -9.18
N SER A 66 -16.20 -5.55 -8.61
CA SER A 66 -16.06 -4.34 -7.83
C SER A 66 -15.43 -3.25 -8.69
N THR A 67 -15.91 -2.04 -8.54
CA THR A 67 -15.20 -0.86 -9.06
C THR A 67 -14.25 -0.40 -7.98
N THR A 68 -12.95 -0.51 -8.23
CA THR A 68 -11.99 0.19 -7.38
C THR A 68 -12.25 1.67 -7.58
N ASP A 69 -12.79 2.30 -6.56
CA ASP A 69 -12.80 3.75 -6.53
C ASP A 69 -11.34 4.17 -6.39
N THR A 70 -10.73 4.59 -7.50
CA THR A 70 -9.37 5.13 -7.53
C THR A 70 -9.21 6.35 -6.61
N ASN A 71 -10.32 6.83 -6.03
CA ASN A 71 -10.34 7.91 -5.05
C ASN A 71 -10.23 7.41 -3.60
N GLN A 72 -10.29 6.09 -3.36
CA GLN A 72 -10.14 5.58 -2.00
C GLN A 72 -8.69 5.71 -1.53
N PRO A 73 -8.49 6.06 -0.25
CA PRO A 73 -7.16 6.05 0.35
C PRO A 73 -6.52 4.67 0.26
N ILE A 74 -5.24 4.63 -0.13
CA ILE A 74 -4.39 3.44 -0.05
C ILE A 74 -3.68 3.51 1.30
N VAL A 75 -3.72 2.41 2.06
CA VAL A 75 -3.15 2.39 3.41
C VAL A 75 -2.14 1.26 3.56
N ALA A 76 -1.03 1.55 4.24
CA ALA A 76 -0.05 0.59 4.69
C ALA A 76 0.19 0.78 6.19
N PHE A 77 0.51 -0.29 6.89
CA PHE A 77 0.69 -0.29 8.34
C PHE A 77 2.02 -0.90 8.71
N ARG A 78 2.79 -0.21 9.52
CA ARG A 78 3.90 -0.81 10.23
C ARG A 78 3.48 -1.32 11.60
N LYS A 79 3.78 -2.57 11.84
CA LYS A 79 3.44 -3.24 13.10
C LYS A 79 4.68 -3.66 13.87
N LYS A 80 4.53 -3.71 15.18
CA LYS A 80 5.52 -4.29 16.07
C LYS A 80 5.25 -5.78 16.25
N GLY A 81 6.14 -6.64 15.73
CA GLY A 81 6.05 -8.10 15.89
C GLY A 81 4.94 -8.77 15.08
N ALA A 82 4.49 -9.94 15.52
CA ALA A 82 3.50 -10.78 14.83
C ALA A 82 2.03 -10.28 14.86
N ALA A 83 1.81 -8.98 15.08
CA ALA A 83 0.46 -8.42 15.11
C ALA A 83 -0.19 -8.45 13.71
N ILE A 84 -1.40 -9.00 13.59
CA ILE A 84 -2.12 -9.14 12.30
C ILE A 84 -2.91 -7.86 11.98
N THR A 85 -2.74 -7.26 10.77
CA THR A 85 -3.62 -6.18 10.29
C THR A 85 -4.98 -6.79 9.99
N THR A 86 -6.00 -6.33 10.67
CA THR A 86 -7.38 -6.74 10.40
C THR A 86 -8.02 -5.80 9.38
N ASN A 87 -9.06 -6.27 8.69
CA ASN A 87 -9.85 -5.42 7.79
C ASN A 87 -10.45 -4.21 8.54
N ALA A 88 -10.72 -4.33 9.83
CA ALA A 88 -11.19 -3.21 10.66
C ALA A 88 -10.13 -2.10 10.77
N HIS A 89 -8.85 -2.45 10.95
CA HIS A 89 -7.76 -1.47 10.98
C HIS A 89 -7.61 -0.77 9.62
N ILE A 90 -7.66 -1.53 8.52
CA ILE A 90 -7.60 -0.99 7.16
C ILE A 90 -8.76 -0.01 6.90
N ASN A 91 -9.98 -0.39 7.25
CA ASN A 91 -11.16 0.44 7.06
C ASN A 91 -11.08 1.72 7.88
N LYS A 92 -10.68 1.63 9.14
CA LYS A 92 -10.47 2.81 10.01
C LYS A 92 -9.43 3.77 9.45
N ALA A 93 -8.31 3.26 8.94
CA ALA A 93 -7.28 4.10 8.32
C ALA A 93 -7.77 4.75 7.01
N LYS A 94 -8.56 4.04 6.20
CA LYS A 94 -9.22 4.63 5.03
C LYS A 94 -10.20 5.74 5.41
N GLU A 95 -10.99 5.56 6.48
CA GLU A 95 -11.87 6.59 7.02
C GLU A 95 -11.09 7.83 7.44
N ILE A 96 -9.96 7.65 8.15
CA ILE A 96 -9.05 8.74 8.49
C ILE A 96 -8.56 9.44 7.21
N GLY A 97 -8.16 8.70 6.19
CA GLY A 97 -7.75 9.26 4.90
C GLY A 97 -8.84 10.12 4.26
N VAL A 98 -10.09 9.70 4.32
CA VAL A 98 -11.23 10.50 3.84
C VAL A 98 -11.38 11.78 4.66
N LEU A 99 -11.24 11.71 5.98
CA LEU A 99 -11.30 12.88 6.87
C LEU A 99 -10.16 13.88 6.64
N LEU A 100 -9.01 13.43 6.14
CA LEU A 100 -7.85 14.27 5.83
C LEU A 100 -7.97 15.00 4.48
N LYS A 101 -8.82 14.54 3.56
CA LYS A 101 -9.01 15.17 2.23
C LYS A 101 -9.27 16.68 2.28
N PRO A 102 -10.12 17.21 3.18
CA PRO A 102 -10.37 18.64 3.27
C PRO A 102 -9.15 19.49 3.60
N LEU A 103 -8.08 18.90 4.15
CA LEU A 103 -6.84 19.61 4.46
C LEU A 103 -5.96 19.84 3.24
N VAL A 104 -6.12 19.00 2.18
CA VAL A 104 -5.24 19.02 1.00
C VAL A 104 -5.17 20.40 0.32
N PRO A 105 -6.25 21.17 0.13
CA PRO A 105 -6.18 22.50 -0.47
C PRO A 105 -5.33 23.50 0.33
N TYR A 106 -5.14 23.26 1.63
CA TYR A 106 -4.36 24.12 2.52
C TYR A 106 -2.90 23.71 2.63
N LEU A 107 -2.55 22.53 2.13
CA LEU A 107 -1.16 22.10 2.00
C LEU A 107 -0.54 22.89 0.85
N GLY A 108 0.46 23.71 1.12
CA GLY A 108 1.14 24.49 0.08
C GLY A 108 1.57 23.60 -1.08
N ARG A 109 1.29 24.02 -2.32
CA ARG A 109 1.77 23.32 -3.52
C ARG A 109 3.29 23.42 -3.56
N GLN A 110 3.96 22.43 -3.07
CA GLN A 110 5.38 22.23 -3.32
C GLN A 110 5.52 21.49 -4.64
N GLN A 111 6.38 21.97 -5.53
CA GLN A 111 6.81 21.15 -6.66
C GLN A 111 7.58 19.96 -6.08
N THR A 112 6.90 18.85 -5.99
CA THR A 112 7.45 17.64 -5.39
C THR A 112 8.32 16.95 -6.42
N LEU A 113 9.62 17.03 -6.27
CA LEU A 113 10.55 16.18 -6.99
C LEU A 113 10.44 14.77 -6.36
N ARG A 114 9.61 13.92 -6.93
CA ARG A 114 9.49 12.54 -6.48
C ARG A 114 10.67 11.74 -6.95
N THR A 115 11.46 11.27 -6.04
CA THR A 115 12.43 10.22 -6.31
C THR A 115 11.70 8.89 -6.22
N LEU A 116 11.54 8.22 -7.35
CA LEU A 116 10.94 6.89 -7.39
C LEU A 116 12.04 5.87 -7.62
N ILE A 117 12.01 4.80 -6.85
CA ILE A 117 12.84 3.62 -7.09
C ILE A 117 12.05 2.71 -8.01
N THR A 118 12.43 2.68 -9.29
CA THR A 118 11.68 1.98 -10.35
C THR A 118 11.91 0.47 -10.37
N ARG A 119 12.96 -0.01 -9.71
CA ARG A 119 13.31 -1.44 -9.64
C ARG A 119 13.76 -1.76 -8.22
N PRO A 120 12.83 -1.76 -7.26
CA PRO A 120 13.14 -2.17 -5.89
C PRO A 120 13.58 -3.64 -5.87
N SER A 121 14.49 -3.97 -4.97
CA SER A 121 14.99 -5.33 -4.79
C SER A 121 15.31 -5.56 -3.33
N THR A 122 14.92 -6.71 -2.80
CA THR A 122 15.23 -7.14 -1.43
C THR A 122 16.62 -7.78 -1.30
N GLU A 123 17.40 -7.86 -2.39
CA GLU A 123 18.79 -8.30 -2.34
C GLU A 123 19.63 -7.30 -1.53
N TYR A 124 20.35 -7.79 -0.53
CA TYR A 124 21.10 -6.96 0.44
C TYR A 124 22.02 -5.93 -0.21
N ASP A 125 22.83 -6.32 -1.19
CA ASP A 125 23.77 -5.40 -1.85
C ASP A 125 23.06 -4.28 -2.62
N LYS A 126 21.90 -4.58 -3.20
CA LYS A 126 21.07 -3.58 -3.90
C LYS A 126 20.37 -2.64 -2.91
N LEU A 127 19.91 -3.17 -1.77
CA LEU A 127 19.35 -2.36 -0.68
C LEU A 127 20.40 -1.40 -0.13
N GLN A 128 21.60 -1.88 0.16
CA GLN A 128 22.70 -1.04 0.62
C GLN A 128 23.07 0.05 -0.40
N SER A 129 23.10 -0.31 -1.67
CA SER A 129 23.38 0.64 -2.76
C SER A 129 22.29 1.71 -2.86
N ALA A 130 21.01 1.35 -2.74
CA ALA A 130 19.89 2.28 -2.74
C ALA A 130 19.93 3.22 -1.52
N ALA A 131 20.26 2.70 -0.35
CA ALA A 131 20.42 3.48 0.87
C ALA A 131 21.58 4.50 0.75
N LEU A 132 22.75 4.06 0.26
CA LEU A 132 23.90 4.94 0.04
C LEU A 132 23.61 6.02 -0.99
N GLU A 133 22.95 5.70 -2.09
CA GLU A 133 22.55 6.67 -3.10
C GLU A 133 21.57 7.71 -2.54
N THR A 134 20.59 7.24 -1.74
CA THR A 134 19.68 8.13 -1.02
C THR A 134 20.43 9.08 -0.08
N ARG A 135 21.40 8.57 0.69
CA ARG A 135 22.24 9.38 1.58
C ARG A 135 23.04 10.45 0.80
N ARG A 136 23.65 10.07 -0.32
CA ARG A 136 24.40 11.01 -1.19
C ARG A 136 23.49 12.10 -1.72
N ARG A 137 22.30 11.75 -2.19
CA ARG A 137 21.31 12.70 -2.68
C ARG A 137 20.85 13.68 -1.60
N LEU A 138 20.75 13.25 -0.36
CA LEU A 138 20.43 14.08 0.80
C LEU A 138 21.64 14.88 1.33
N GLY A 139 22.82 14.75 0.72
CA GLY A 139 24.04 15.41 1.19
C GLY A 139 24.55 14.83 2.52
N ILE A 140 24.17 13.60 2.87
CA ILE A 140 24.56 12.95 4.11
C ILE A 140 25.75 12.04 3.83
N GLY A 141 26.85 12.23 4.55
CA GLY A 141 28.03 11.36 4.44
C GLY A 141 27.69 9.90 4.76
N GLU A 142 28.41 8.96 4.16
CA GLU A 142 28.15 7.51 4.30
C GLU A 142 28.17 7.05 5.76
N GLN A 143 29.06 7.59 6.57
CA GLN A 143 29.25 7.28 8.00
C GLN A 143 28.53 8.29 8.93
N ALA A 144 27.91 9.34 8.38
CA ALA A 144 27.31 10.38 9.21
C ALA A 144 26.00 9.89 9.86
N VAL A 145 25.74 10.33 11.08
CA VAL A 145 24.50 10.03 11.77
C VAL A 145 23.34 10.72 11.06
N LEU A 146 22.30 9.95 10.73
CA LEU A 146 21.08 10.50 10.15
C LEU A 146 20.31 11.31 11.20
N GLY A 147 20.13 12.62 10.95
CA GLY A 147 19.38 13.53 11.81
C GLY A 147 17.89 13.53 11.50
N TYR A 148 17.06 13.91 12.47
CA TYR A 148 15.62 14.11 12.26
C TYR A 148 15.32 15.18 11.23
N GLU A 149 16.09 16.26 11.19
CA GLU A 149 15.92 17.35 10.23
C GLU A 149 16.03 16.87 8.78
N SER A 150 17.00 15.99 8.49
CA SER A 150 17.16 15.41 7.17
C SER A 150 15.98 14.54 6.77
N LEU A 151 15.47 13.72 7.69
CA LEU A 151 14.28 12.89 7.47
C LEU A 151 13.03 13.74 7.25
N ILE A 152 12.76 14.70 8.12
CA ILE A 152 11.60 15.59 8.02
C ILE A 152 11.66 16.40 6.72
N GLY A 153 12.86 16.91 6.37
CA GLY A 153 13.09 17.62 5.11
C GLY A 153 12.75 16.75 3.90
N GLU A 154 13.14 15.47 3.92
CA GLU A 154 12.87 14.56 2.82
C GLU A 154 11.38 14.20 2.70
N PHE A 155 10.67 13.98 3.79
CA PHE A 155 9.21 13.83 3.75
C PHE A 155 8.55 15.04 3.10
N ARG A 156 8.95 16.24 3.49
CA ARG A 156 8.46 17.48 2.90
C ARG A 156 8.77 17.57 1.41
N ASN A 157 10.00 17.24 0.99
CA ASN A 157 10.42 17.24 -0.40
C ASN A 157 9.67 16.20 -1.23
N SER A 158 9.30 15.09 -0.62
CA SER A 158 8.52 14.01 -1.25
C SER A 158 7.02 14.26 -1.25
N GLY A 159 6.54 15.41 -0.76
CA GLY A 159 5.12 15.76 -0.70
C GLY A 159 4.35 14.96 0.34
N ALA A 160 5.04 14.39 1.32
CA ALA A 160 4.42 13.70 2.43
C ALA A 160 4.19 14.64 3.61
N VAL A 161 3.08 14.46 4.30
CA VAL A 161 2.68 15.21 5.49
C VAL A 161 2.83 14.32 6.71
N LEU A 162 3.79 14.67 7.57
CA LEU A 162 3.96 13.98 8.84
C LEU A 162 2.93 14.50 9.85
N MET A 163 2.19 13.57 10.44
CA MET A 163 1.19 13.84 11.47
C MET A 163 1.54 13.08 12.75
N PRO A 164 2.09 13.74 13.75
CA PRO A 164 2.31 13.11 15.04
C PRO A 164 0.96 12.85 15.72
N VAL A 165 0.75 11.62 16.18
CA VAL A 165 -0.48 11.21 16.86
C VAL A 165 -0.16 10.46 18.14
N MET A 166 -1.01 10.62 19.16
CA MET A 166 -0.94 9.85 20.39
C MET A 166 -2.11 8.88 20.42
N TRP A 167 -1.84 7.60 20.19
CA TRP A 167 -2.91 6.58 20.11
C TRP A 167 -3.27 5.97 21.45
N GLY A 168 -2.52 6.29 22.52
CA GLY A 168 -2.72 5.77 23.86
C GLY A 168 -2.21 4.34 24.06
N ALA A 169 -2.10 3.94 25.33
CA ALA A 169 -1.47 2.68 25.74
C ALA A 169 -2.14 1.41 25.20
N LYS A 170 -3.41 1.47 24.79
CA LYS A 170 -4.18 0.32 24.28
C LYS A 170 -3.92 0.00 22.80
N GLN A 171 -3.30 0.90 22.04
CA GLN A 171 -3.03 0.73 20.60
C GLN A 171 -1.51 0.71 20.31
N ARG A 172 -0.73 0.10 21.18
CA ARG A 172 0.75 0.04 21.11
C ARG A 172 1.30 -0.80 19.94
N HIS A 173 0.45 -1.33 19.08
CA HIS A 173 0.87 -2.28 18.04
C HIS A 173 1.16 -1.63 16.68
N GLU A 174 0.73 -0.39 16.48
CA GLU A 174 0.93 0.35 15.24
C GLU A 174 1.87 1.51 15.52
N ASN A 175 3.04 1.53 14.85
CA ASN A 175 4.03 2.58 15.06
C ASN A 175 3.87 3.69 14.03
N ALA A 176 3.43 3.35 12.81
CA ALA A 176 3.10 4.29 11.77
C ALA A 176 1.95 3.79 10.90
N VAL A 177 1.21 4.70 10.31
CA VAL A 177 0.21 4.43 9.28
C VAL A 177 0.46 5.33 8.09
N HIS A 178 0.67 4.72 6.96
CA HIS A 178 0.84 5.38 5.68
C HIS A 178 -0.53 5.46 4.98
N ILE A 179 -0.98 6.67 4.66
CA ILE A 179 -2.25 6.93 4.00
C ILE A 179 -1.99 7.76 2.75
N ARG A 180 -2.04 7.13 1.59
CA ARG A 180 -1.92 7.82 0.31
C ARG A 180 -3.30 8.18 -0.24
N LEU A 181 -3.47 9.41 -0.68
CA LEU A 181 -4.61 9.90 -1.43
C LEU A 181 -4.23 10.00 -2.91
N PRO A 182 -4.54 8.98 -3.73
CA PRO A 182 -4.01 8.89 -5.09
C PRO A 182 -4.47 10.02 -6.01
N LYS A 183 -5.72 10.48 -5.86
CA LYS A 183 -6.30 11.55 -6.66
C LYS A 183 -5.68 12.91 -6.34
N GLU A 184 -5.48 13.16 -5.06
CA GLU A 184 -4.93 14.41 -4.53
C GLU A 184 -3.42 14.44 -4.63
N ASP A 185 -2.81 13.29 -4.89
CA ASP A 185 -1.36 13.08 -4.97
C ASP A 185 -0.61 13.49 -3.69
N VAL A 186 -1.21 13.23 -2.54
CA VAL A 186 -0.70 13.53 -1.19
C VAL A 186 -0.61 12.26 -0.38
N THR A 187 0.45 12.16 0.41
CA THR A 187 0.65 11.08 1.37
C THR A 187 0.68 11.66 2.78
N PHE A 188 -0.17 11.14 3.66
CA PHE A 188 -0.13 11.43 5.10
C PHE A 188 0.54 10.26 5.81
N ILE A 189 1.48 10.57 6.70
CA ILE A 189 2.17 9.60 7.54
C ILE A 189 1.80 9.92 8.99
N LEU A 190 0.98 9.08 9.59
CA LEU A 190 0.62 9.17 11.00
C LEU A 190 1.68 8.43 11.82
N LEU A 191 2.43 9.16 12.63
CA LEU A 191 3.48 8.62 13.48
C LEU A 191 3.01 8.55 14.93
N ASN A 192 3.06 7.37 15.52
CA ASN A 192 2.69 7.17 16.92
C ASN A 192 3.77 7.70 17.86
N LEU A 193 3.48 8.78 18.60
CA LEU A 193 4.39 9.35 19.59
C LEU A 193 4.46 8.56 20.91
N ASP A 194 3.58 7.59 21.12
CA ASP A 194 3.63 6.70 22.30
C ASP A 194 4.72 5.62 22.17
N THR A 195 5.48 5.62 21.07
CA THR A 195 6.61 4.71 20.85
C THR A 195 7.91 5.27 21.42
N ARG A 196 8.96 4.43 21.53
CA ARG A 196 10.27 4.88 22.00
C ARG A 196 10.96 5.74 20.94
N LEU A 197 11.58 6.83 21.37
CA LEU A 197 12.30 7.76 20.49
C LEU A 197 13.45 7.11 19.73
N GLU A 198 14.07 6.07 20.30
CA GLU A 198 15.18 5.33 19.67
C GLU A 198 14.74 4.66 18.36
N ASP A 199 13.50 4.20 18.31
CA ASP A 199 12.94 3.54 17.12
C ASP A 199 12.40 4.54 16.09
N PHE A 200 12.25 5.82 16.45
CA PHE A 200 11.50 6.80 15.63
C PHE A 200 12.18 7.10 14.29
N LYS A 201 13.51 7.18 14.25
CA LYS A 201 14.26 7.38 13.01
C LYS A 201 14.13 6.19 12.06
N PHE A 202 14.13 4.99 12.62
CA PHE A 202 13.92 3.79 11.84
C PHE A 202 12.52 3.78 11.21
N TRP A 203 11.48 4.11 12.00
CA TRP A 203 10.12 4.23 11.48
C TRP A 203 10.00 5.27 10.38
N MET A 204 10.61 6.42 10.54
CA MET A 204 10.63 7.45 9.50
C MET A 204 11.33 6.96 8.23
N ALA A 205 12.47 6.30 8.34
CA ALA A 205 13.18 5.76 7.19
C ALA A 205 12.36 4.69 6.47
N HIS A 206 11.70 3.81 7.19
CA HIS A 206 10.78 2.80 6.67
C HIS A 206 9.64 3.45 5.87
N GLU A 207 8.97 4.48 6.42
CA GLU A 207 7.90 5.17 5.70
C GLU A 207 8.41 5.93 4.45
N LEU A 208 9.65 6.42 4.46
CA LEU A 208 10.27 6.99 3.26
C LEU A 208 10.47 5.94 2.16
N ALA A 209 10.82 4.70 2.51
CA ALA A 209 10.93 3.62 1.54
C ALA A 209 9.60 3.39 0.82
N HIS A 210 8.46 3.37 1.51
CA HIS A 210 7.14 3.28 0.89
C HIS A 210 6.82 4.46 -0.04
N ILE A 211 7.27 5.67 0.32
CA ILE A 211 7.10 6.85 -0.55
C ILE A 211 7.92 6.70 -1.83
N TYR A 212 9.12 6.13 -1.74
CA TYR A 212 10.00 5.91 -2.90
C TYR A 212 9.54 4.75 -3.78
N THR A 213 8.78 3.81 -3.24
CA THR A 213 8.27 2.61 -3.92
C THR A 213 6.75 2.52 -3.86
N PRO A 214 6.00 3.53 -4.38
CA PRO A 214 4.55 3.60 -4.22
C PRO A 214 3.80 2.42 -4.85
N ASP A 215 4.40 1.75 -5.83
CA ASP A 215 3.82 0.58 -6.49
C ASP A 215 3.84 -0.68 -5.60
N LEU A 216 4.70 -0.70 -4.58
CA LEU A 216 4.77 -1.76 -3.58
C LEU A 216 3.99 -1.44 -2.31
N ALA A 217 3.42 -0.24 -2.18
CA ALA A 217 2.71 0.18 -0.97
C ALA A 217 1.56 -0.77 -0.63
N GLY A 218 1.54 -1.27 0.61
CA GLY A 218 0.54 -2.20 1.11
C GLY A 218 0.71 -3.65 0.66
N THR A 219 1.84 -4.01 0.07
CA THR A 219 2.22 -5.39 -0.28
C THR A 219 3.24 -5.94 0.72
N GLU A 220 3.32 -7.27 0.87
CA GLU A 220 4.34 -7.93 1.70
C GLU A 220 5.76 -7.62 1.18
N GLU A 221 5.96 -7.62 -0.14
CA GLU A 221 7.23 -7.24 -0.76
C GLU A 221 7.64 -5.80 -0.45
N GLY A 222 6.68 -4.89 -0.33
CA GLY A 222 6.91 -3.50 0.05
C GLY A 222 7.35 -3.35 1.50
N GLU A 223 6.80 -4.17 2.41
CA GLU A 223 7.22 -4.21 3.81
C GLU A 223 8.65 -4.79 3.92
N ASP A 224 8.93 -5.90 3.24
CA ASP A 224 10.27 -6.52 3.21
C ASP A 224 11.32 -5.58 2.61
N TYR A 225 10.94 -4.76 1.64
CA TYR A 225 11.83 -3.75 1.07
C TYR A 225 12.12 -2.60 2.03
N ALA A 226 11.14 -2.19 2.82
CA ALA A 226 11.23 -1.05 3.72
C ALA A 226 11.95 -1.38 5.05
N ASP A 227 11.99 -2.66 5.46
CA ASP A 227 12.68 -3.18 6.63
C ASP A 227 14.18 -3.36 6.42
#